data_7b04cb6406818bfbeefff0595c8f7d7e
#
_entry.id   7b04cb6406818bfbeefff0595c8f7d7e
#
_cell.length_a   1.000
_cell.length_b   1.000
_cell.length_c   1.000
_cell.angle_alpha   90.00
_cell.angle_beta   90.00
_cell.angle_gamma   90.00
#
_symmetry.space_group_name_H-M   'P 1'
#
loop_
_entity.id
_entity.type
_entity.pdbx_description
1 polymer ?
#
loop_
_entity_poly.entity_id
_entity_poly.type
_entity_poly.pdbx_seq_one_letter_code
_entity_poly.pdbx_strand_id
1 'polypeptide(L)'
;MITDPLPAPRAILFDLDGTLADTAPDLAAAINLLRARAGLAPTPYDILRPTASAGARGMIGASYGVQPGESGYEALKDGFLNNYEAALAVESRLFDGIPAMLDGLSALGLAWGVVTNKAARFTDPLVGQIGLGAAGCVISGDTMPHPKPHPAPLLEAARRLNLAPEDCWYVGDDLRDIQAGRAAGMRTVACAWGYCGPVEPQHWNADHLLDTPQALLELVSTVVKAAQARQLAA
;
A
#
# COMPACT_ATOMS: atom_id res chain seq x y z
N MET A 1 25.47 -6.45 -23.75
CA MET A 1 24.30 -5.57 -23.81
C MET A 1 24.48 -4.54 -22.71
N ILE A 2 24.72 -3.28 -23.06
CA ILE A 2 24.76 -2.17 -22.09
C ILE A 2 23.28 -1.96 -21.73
N THR A 3 22.84 -2.50 -20.60
CA THR A 3 21.53 -2.14 -20.06
C THR A 3 21.61 -0.66 -19.72
N ASP A 4 20.79 0.16 -20.33
CA ASP A 4 20.67 1.56 -19.97
C ASP A 4 20.51 1.68 -18.46
N PRO A 5 21.33 2.55 -17.83
CA PRO A 5 21.28 2.67 -16.38
C PRO A 5 19.90 3.15 -15.95
N LEU A 6 19.37 2.55 -14.89
CA LEU A 6 18.07 2.88 -14.32
C LEU A 6 17.95 4.40 -14.10
N PRO A 7 16.87 5.06 -14.61
CA PRO A 7 16.63 6.45 -14.27
C PRO A 7 16.36 6.56 -12.76
N ALA A 8 16.96 7.57 -12.13
CA ALA A 8 16.75 7.83 -10.72
C ALA A 8 15.32 8.37 -10.50
N PRO A 9 14.60 7.87 -9.49
CA PRO A 9 13.31 8.44 -9.14
C PRO A 9 13.46 9.85 -8.56
N ARG A 10 12.41 10.63 -8.67
CA ARG A 10 12.21 11.90 -7.96
C ARG A 10 11.20 11.77 -6.82
N ALA A 11 10.35 10.74 -6.91
CA ALA A 11 9.43 10.38 -5.83
C ALA A 11 9.26 8.86 -5.74
N ILE A 12 8.95 8.41 -4.51
CA ILE A 12 8.50 7.04 -4.24
C ILE A 12 7.06 7.11 -3.73
N LEU A 13 6.15 6.44 -4.42
CA LEU A 13 4.76 6.31 -4.01
C LEU A 13 4.54 4.93 -3.41
N PHE A 14 3.74 4.85 -2.37
CA PHE A 14 3.52 3.62 -1.61
C PHE A 14 2.03 3.28 -1.48
N ASP A 15 1.69 2.00 -1.51
CA ASP A 15 0.45 1.57 -0.88
C ASP A 15 0.54 1.75 0.65
N LEU A 16 -0.58 1.63 1.34
CA LEU A 16 -0.69 1.81 2.78
C LEU A 16 -0.74 0.46 3.52
N ASP A 17 -1.86 -0.26 3.33
CA ASP A 17 -2.17 -1.49 4.06
C ASP A 17 -1.30 -2.65 3.56
N GLY A 18 -0.40 -3.17 4.38
CA GLY A 18 0.55 -4.22 3.98
C GLY A 18 1.86 -3.70 3.38
N THR A 19 1.96 -2.41 3.08
CA THR A 19 3.17 -1.80 2.50
C THR A 19 3.86 -0.87 3.50
N LEU A 20 3.23 0.23 3.89
CA LEU A 20 3.75 1.13 4.91
C LEU A 20 3.31 0.70 6.31
N ALA A 21 2.08 0.21 6.46
CA ALA A 21 1.48 -0.08 7.75
C ALA A 21 0.91 -1.49 7.84
N ASP A 22 1.14 -2.15 8.98
CA ASP A 22 0.41 -3.34 9.38
C ASP A 22 -0.91 -2.92 10.05
N THR A 23 -1.98 -2.94 9.26
CA THR A 23 -3.35 -2.61 9.69
C THR A 23 -4.22 -3.85 9.87
N ALA A 24 -3.71 -5.03 9.55
CA ALA A 24 -4.44 -6.29 9.66
C ALA A 24 -4.95 -6.60 11.08
N PRO A 25 -4.24 -6.25 12.18
CA PRO A 25 -4.76 -6.49 13.52
C PRO A 25 -6.09 -5.80 13.78
N ASP A 26 -6.23 -4.51 13.45
CA ASP A 26 -7.48 -3.77 13.67
C ASP A 26 -8.59 -4.20 12.71
N LEU A 27 -8.26 -4.55 11.47
CA LEU A 27 -9.20 -5.14 10.53
C LEU A 27 -9.72 -6.50 11.05
N ALA A 28 -8.84 -7.34 11.59
CA ALA A 28 -9.20 -8.62 12.18
C ALA A 28 -10.06 -8.45 13.45
N ALA A 29 -9.72 -7.48 14.29
CA ALA A 29 -10.53 -7.16 15.48
C ALA A 29 -11.93 -6.70 15.09
N ALA A 30 -12.06 -5.84 14.07
CA ALA A 30 -13.34 -5.32 13.59
C ALA A 30 -14.27 -6.41 13.06
N ILE A 31 -13.76 -7.36 12.27
CA ILE A 31 -14.57 -8.48 11.75
C ILE A 31 -14.91 -9.47 12.86
N ASN A 32 -14.00 -9.76 13.76
CA ASN A 32 -14.24 -10.65 14.89
C ASN A 32 -15.20 -10.06 15.92
N LEU A 33 -15.25 -8.75 16.10
CA LEU A 33 -16.29 -8.08 16.89
C LEU A 33 -17.69 -8.30 16.28
N LEU A 34 -17.78 -8.26 14.93
CA LEU A 34 -19.05 -8.54 14.24
C LEU A 34 -19.49 -10.00 14.48
N ARG A 35 -18.55 -10.95 14.40
CA ARG A 35 -18.80 -12.38 14.68
C ARG A 35 -19.27 -12.60 16.13
N ALA A 36 -18.59 -11.98 17.07
CA ALA A 36 -18.93 -12.10 18.49
C ALA A 36 -20.37 -11.62 18.79
N ARG A 37 -20.79 -10.50 18.16
CA ARG A 37 -22.17 -10.01 18.28
C ARG A 37 -23.22 -10.96 17.70
N ALA A 38 -22.80 -11.79 16.73
CA ALA A 38 -23.64 -12.85 16.13
C ALA A 38 -23.53 -14.19 16.89
N GLY A 39 -22.81 -14.26 18.02
CA GLY A 39 -22.60 -15.49 18.79
C GLY A 39 -21.67 -16.51 18.09
N LEU A 40 -20.88 -16.08 17.11
CA LEU A 40 -19.98 -16.93 16.35
C LEU A 40 -18.54 -16.88 16.94
N ALA A 41 -17.83 -18.01 16.84
CA ALA A 41 -16.42 -18.06 17.22
C ALA A 41 -15.57 -17.11 16.32
N PRO A 42 -14.48 -16.52 16.84
CA PRO A 42 -13.62 -15.66 16.03
C PRO A 42 -12.96 -16.45 14.90
N THR A 43 -12.77 -15.77 13.76
CA THR A 43 -11.91 -16.29 12.69
C THR A 43 -10.45 -16.13 13.10
N PRO A 44 -9.60 -17.17 12.96
CA PRO A 44 -8.18 -17.11 13.27
C PRO A 44 -7.45 -16.00 12.51
N TYR A 45 -6.49 -15.36 13.17
CA TYR A 45 -5.75 -14.22 12.59
C TYR A 45 -4.93 -14.58 11.35
N ASP A 46 -4.33 -15.77 11.33
CA ASP A 46 -3.58 -16.32 10.21
C ASP A 46 -4.41 -16.52 8.93
N ILE A 47 -5.74 -16.73 9.09
CA ILE A 47 -6.70 -16.76 7.97
C ILE A 47 -7.05 -15.34 7.49
N LEU A 48 -7.15 -14.37 8.41
CA LEU A 48 -7.56 -13.01 8.10
C LEU A 48 -6.44 -12.16 7.51
N ARG A 49 -5.23 -12.23 8.07
CA ARG A 49 -4.11 -11.36 7.70
C ARG A 49 -3.80 -11.37 6.20
N PRO A 50 -3.72 -12.52 5.50
CA PRO A 50 -3.45 -12.53 4.05
C PRO A 50 -4.55 -11.88 3.20
N THR A 51 -5.74 -11.64 3.77
CA THR A 51 -6.87 -11.04 3.07
C THR A 51 -7.03 -9.54 3.32
N ALA A 52 -6.17 -8.95 4.17
CA ALA A 52 -6.29 -7.57 4.64
C ALA A 52 -6.23 -6.55 3.48
N SER A 53 -5.32 -6.72 2.51
CA SER A 53 -5.22 -5.85 1.33
C SER A 53 -6.49 -5.85 0.46
N ALA A 54 -7.34 -6.87 0.56
CA ALA A 54 -8.64 -6.91 -0.11
C ALA A 54 -9.76 -6.20 0.67
N GLY A 55 -9.47 -5.63 1.86
CA GLY A 55 -10.40 -4.87 2.68
C GLY A 55 -11.65 -5.65 3.07
N ALA A 56 -12.81 -4.98 3.05
CA ALA A 56 -14.08 -5.60 3.45
C ALA A 56 -14.38 -6.89 2.68
N ARG A 57 -14.10 -6.93 1.38
CA ARG A 57 -14.34 -8.13 0.57
C ARG A 57 -13.52 -9.32 1.06
N GLY A 58 -12.23 -9.09 1.34
CA GLY A 58 -11.36 -10.15 1.83
C GLY A 58 -11.76 -10.62 3.24
N MET A 59 -11.95 -9.69 4.16
CA MET A 59 -12.31 -9.97 5.54
C MET A 59 -13.66 -10.72 5.66
N ILE A 60 -14.69 -10.27 4.92
CA ILE A 60 -16.01 -10.91 4.92
C ILE A 60 -15.95 -12.28 4.24
N GLY A 61 -15.27 -12.37 3.10
CA GLY A 61 -15.09 -13.64 2.39
C GLY A 61 -14.42 -14.69 3.28
N ALA A 62 -13.32 -14.33 3.94
CA ALA A 62 -12.59 -15.23 4.85
C ALA A 62 -13.38 -15.59 6.12
N SER A 63 -14.21 -14.68 6.64
CA SER A 63 -14.93 -14.86 7.91
C SER A 63 -16.29 -15.50 7.77
N TYR A 64 -17.02 -15.21 6.70
CA TYR A 64 -18.41 -15.60 6.52
C TYR A 64 -18.64 -16.41 5.24
N GLY A 65 -17.68 -16.48 4.33
CA GLY A 65 -17.82 -17.13 3.04
C GLY A 65 -18.73 -16.38 2.07
N VAL A 66 -19.09 -15.11 2.36
CA VAL A 66 -20.06 -14.31 1.58
C VAL A 66 -19.30 -13.32 0.69
N GLN A 67 -19.73 -13.20 -0.57
CA GLN A 67 -19.10 -12.35 -1.58
C GLN A 67 -19.99 -11.15 -1.95
N PRO A 68 -19.41 -10.08 -2.53
CA PRO A 68 -20.17 -8.94 -3.05
C PRO A 68 -21.30 -9.40 -3.99
N GLY A 69 -22.50 -8.86 -3.78
CA GLY A 69 -23.69 -9.22 -4.55
C GLY A 69 -24.51 -10.36 -3.95
N GLU A 70 -23.98 -11.11 -3.01
CA GLU A 70 -24.73 -12.15 -2.29
C GLU A 70 -25.57 -11.55 -1.16
N SER A 71 -26.64 -12.27 -0.80
CA SER A 71 -27.54 -11.88 0.29
C SER A 71 -26.78 -11.71 1.61
N GLY A 72 -27.00 -10.59 2.30
CA GLY A 72 -26.37 -10.28 3.58
C GLY A 72 -25.00 -9.60 3.48
N TYR A 73 -24.36 -9.58 2.30
CA TYR A 73 -23.03 -8.98 2.15
C TYR A 73 -23.00 -7.50 2.58
N GLU A 74 -23.93 -6.68 2.13
CA GLU A 74 -23.93 -5.24 2.45
C GLU A 74 -24.12 -5.00 3.95
N ALA A 75 -24.96 -5.75 4.64
CA ALA A 75 -25.12 -5.65 6.08
C ALA A 75 -23.86 -6.05 6.85
N LEU A 76 -23.15 -7.10 6.40
CA LEU A 76 -21.86 -7.50 6.97
C LEU A 76 -20.80 -6.43 6.70
N LYS A 77 -20.77 -5.85 5.51
CA LYS A 77 -19.83 -4.79 5.13
C LYS A 77 -20.04 -3.54 5.99
N ASP A 78 -21.26 -3.09 6.15
CA ASP A 78 -21.58 -1.91 6.95
C ASP A 78 -21.21 -2.15 8.43
N GLY A 79 -21.55 -3.30 8.99
CA GLY A 79 -21.20 -3.66 10.35
C GLY A 79 -19.68 -3.74 10.57
N PHE A 80 -18.96 -4.34 9.64
CA PHE A 80 -17.50 -4.42 9.66
C PHE A 80 -16.86 -3.03 9.59
N LEU A 81 -17.26 -2.21 8.62
CA LEU A 81 -16.69 -0.87 8.42
C LEU A 81 -16.97 0.06 9.58
N ASN A 82 -18.17 -0.01 10.19
CA ASN A 82 -18.49 0.75 11.40
C ASN A 82 -17.64 0.32 12.60
N ASN A 83 -17.40 -0.99 12.78
CA ASN A 83 -16.51 -1.47 13.83
C ASN A 83 -15.07 -1.01 13.62
N TYR A 84 -14.59 -1.06 12.36
CA TYR A 84 -13.24 -0.63 12.00
C TYR A 84 -13.05 0.88 12.22
N GLU A 85 -14.03 1.71 11.82
CA GLU A 85 -13.99 3.16 12.03
C GLU A 85 -13.92 3.53 13.52
N ALA A 86 -14.63 2.80 14.37
CA ALA A 86 -14.64 3.03 15.82
C ALA A 86 -13.31 2.69 16.52
N ALA A 87 -12.43 1.87 15.88
CA ALA A 87 -11.17 1.39 16.45
C ALA A 87 -10.09 1.29 15.36
N LEU A 88 -9.82 2.41 14.70
CA LEU A 88 -9.07 2.47 13.43
C LEU A 88 -7.57 2.21 13.59
N ALA A 89 -6.96 2.64 14.69
CA ALA A 89 -5.50 2.60 14.90
C ALA A 89 -5.18 2.25 16.37
N VAL A 90 -5.72 1.13 16.83
CA VAL A 90 -5.44 0.61 18.17
C VAL A 90 -4.15 -0.20 18.15
N GLU A 91 -4.00 -1.10 17.17
CA GLU A 91 -2.85 -1.96 16.99
C GLU A 91 -2.12 -1.68 15.65
N SER A 92 -2.73 -0.87 14.76
CA SER A 92 -2.12 -0.49 13.49
C SER A 92 -0.85 0.33 13.71
N ARG A 93 0.22 -0.05 13.05
CA ARG A 93 1.54 0.61 13.16
C ARG A 93 2.29 0.49 11.85
N LEU A 94 3.30 1.33 11.66
CA LEU A 94 4.24 1.18 10.55
C LEU A 94 5.01 -0.13 10.69
N PHE A 95 5.31 -0.78 9.56
CA PHE A 95 6.22 -1.92 9.56
C PHE A 95 7.62 -1.50 10.05
N ASP A 96 8.34 -2.45 10.63
CA ASP A 96 9.72 -2.24 11.08
C ASP A 96 10.60 -1.74 9.92
N GLY A 97 11.37 -0.69 10.19
CA GLY A 97 12.24 -0.06 9.20
C GLY A 97 11.57 1.01 8.33
N ILE A 98 10.24 1.11 8.27
CA ILE A 98 9.54 2.15 7.48
C ILE A 98 9.92 3.56 7.91
N PRO A 99 9.92 3.94 9.19
CA PRO A 99 10.32 5.30 9.58
C PRO A 99 11.73 5.65 9.08
N ALA A 100 12.70 4.77 9.30
CA ALA A 100 14.08 5.00 8.88
C ALA A 100 14.23 5.08 7.35
N MET A 101 13.45 4.27 6.60
CA MET A 101 13.42 4.32 5.15
C MET A 101 12.87 5.66 4.65
N LEU A 102 11.75 6.15 5.20
CA LEU A 102 11.13 7.43 4.79
C LEU A 102 12.05 8.62 5.11
N ASP A 103 12.71 8.60 6.27
CA ASP A 103 13.74 9.60 6.64
C ASP A 103 14.91 9.57 5.65
N GLY A 104 15.37 8.38 5.29
CA GLY A 104 16.43 8.19 4.31
C GLY A 104 16.07 8.68 2.91
N LEU A 105 14.85 8.43 2.43
CA LEU A 105 14.34 8.97 1.16
C LEU A 105 14.31 10.50 1.19
N SER A 106 13.83 11.08 2.29
CA SER A 106 13.79 12.53 2.49
C SER A 106 15.20 13.14 2.50
N ALA A 107 16.16 12.48 3.15
CA ALA A 107 17.57 12.90 3.16
C ALA A 107 18.24 12.84 1.77
N LEU A 108 17.74 11.96 0.87
CA LEU A 108 18.16 11.91 -0.54
C LEU A 108 17.48 13.00 -1.39
N GLY A 109 16.60 13.84 -0.81
CA GLY A 109 15.85 14.86 -1.52
C GLY A 109 14.68 14.32 -2.34
N LEU A 110 14.22 13.10 -2.07
CA LEU A 110 13.10 12.47 -2.76
C LEU A 110 11.78 12.81 -2.06
N ALA A 111 10.76 13.14 -2.84
CA ALA A 111 9.40 13.18 -2.35
C ALA A 111 8.87 11.75 -2.13
N TRP A 112 7.88 11.59 -1.25
CA TRP A 112 7.12 10.36 -1.13
C TRP A 112 5.64 10.64 -0.86
N GLY A 113 4.79 9.68 -1.21
CA GLY A 113 3.34 9.81 -1.05
C GLY A 113 2.66 8.47 -0.87
N VAL A 114 1.38 8.51 -0.48
CA VAL A 114 0.53 7.35 -0.23
C VAL A 114 -0.54 7.25 -1.32
N VAL A 115 -0.72 6.06 -1.91
CA VAL A 115 -1.77 5.77 -2.89
C VAL A 115 -2.40 4.44 -2.54
N THR A 116 -3.59 4.46 -1.97
CA THR A 116 -4.24 3.27 -1.41
C THR A 116 -5.66 3.08 -1.94
N ASN A 117 -6.15 1.82 -1.93
CA ASN A 117 -7.56 1.52 -2.19
C ASN A 117 -8.46 1.69 -0.95
N LYS A 118 -7.87 2.02 0.20
CA LYS A 118 -8.62 2.36 1.42
C LYS A 118 -9.36 3.68 1.24
N ALA A 119 -10.65 3.73 1.63
CA ALA A 119 -11.46 4.95 1.51
C ALA A 119 -10.95 6.09 2.40
N ALA A 120 -11.10 7.34 1.96
CA ALA A 120 -10.59 8.54 2.62
C ALA A 120 -11.03 8.64 4.09
N ARG A 121 -12.28 8.26 4.41
CA ARG A 121 -12.78 8.29 5.79
C ARG A 121 -11.95 7.46 6.78
N PHE A 122 -11.22 6.44 6.29
CA PHE A 122 -10.29 5.65 7.09
C PHE A 122 -8.84 6.08 6.90
N THR A 123 -8.47 6.44 5.66
CA THR A 123 -7.09 6.81 5.33
C THR A 123 -6.67 8.10 6.03
N ASP A 124 -7.50 9.15 5.96
CA ASP A 124 -7.16 10.47 6.47
C ASP A 124 -6.85 10.47 7.98
N PRO A 125 -7.71 9.90 8.86
CA PRO A 125 -7.38 9.83 10.27
C PRO A 125 -6.21 8.85 10.56
N LEU A 126 -6.12 7.74 9.84
CA LEU A 126 -5.07 6.73 10.06
C LEU A 126 -3.67 7.29 9.77
N VAL A 127 -3.48 7.94 8.62
CA VAL A 127 -2.20 8.54 8.20
C VAL A 127 -1.64 9.48 9.27
N GLY A 128 -2.52 10.32 9.88
CA GLY A 128 -2.12 11.20 10.97
C GLY A 128 -1.72 10.45 12.26
N GLN A 129 -2.46 9.40 12.61
CA GLN A 129 -2.26 8.64 13.85
C GLN A 129 -1.01 7.75 13.82
N ILE A 130 -0.63 7.22 12.65
CA ILE A 130 0.54 6.33 12.53
C ILE A 130 1.82 7.03 12.07
N GLY A 131 1.83 8.38 12.03
CA GLY A 131 3.04 9.15 11.78
C GLY A 131 3.39 9.38 10.30
N LEU A 132 2.43 9.25 9.37
CA LEU A 132 2.64 9.50 7.94
C LEU A 132 2.25 10.91 7.48
N GLY A 133 2.09 11.87 8.41
CA GLY A 133 1.67 13.25 8.12
C GLY A 133 2.63 14.06 7.23
N ALA A 134 3.87 13.60 7.02
CA ALA A 134 4.86 14.20 6.14
C ALA A 134 4.74 13.77 4.66
N ALA A 135 3.76 12.93 4.31
CA ALA A 135 3.51 12.51 2.94
C ALA A 135 3.24 13.73 2.03
N GLY A 136 3.93 13.83 0.92
CA GLY A 136 3.74 14.91 -0.06
C GLY A 136 2.36 14.86 -0.76
N CYS A 137 1.74 13.67 -0.81
CA CYS A 137 0.35 13.48 -1.20
C CYS A 137 -0.24 12.21 -0.60
N VAL A 138 -1.57 12.20 -0.44
CA VAL A 138 -2.36 11.03 -0.06
C VAL A 138 -3.50 10.89 -1.07
N ILE A 139 -3.58 9.75 -1.73
CA ILE A 139 -4.66 9.38 -2.66
C ILE A 139 -5.36 8.16 -2.07
N SER A 140 -6.61 8.35 -1.70
CA SER A 140 -7.47 7.31 -1.14
C SER A 140 -8.29 6.60 -2.21
N GLY A 141 -8.89 5.47 -1.89
CA GLY A 141 -9.59 4.60 -2.84
C GLY A 141 -10.81 5.23 -3.51
N ASP A 142 -11.36 6.27 -2.92
CA ASP A 142 -12.49 7.06 -3.41
C ASP A 142 -12.10 8.48 -3.88
N THR A 143 -10.79 8.79 -3.94
CA THR A 143 -10.31 10.06 -4.51
C THR A 143 -10.52 10.13 -6.02
N MET A 144 -10.38 8.99 -6.71
CA MET A 144 -10.55 8.88 -8.15
C MET A 144 -11.71 7.94 -8.49
N PRO A 145 -12.33 8.07 -9.67
CA PRO A 145 -13.44 7.20 -10.09
C PRO A 145 -13.10 5.71 -10.17
N HIS A 146 -11.82 5.40 -10.37
CA HIS A 146 -11.32 4.04 -10.54
C HIS A 146 -10.15 3.79 -9.59
N PRO A 147 -10.28 2.84 -8.64
CA PRO A 147 -9.19 2.43 -7.75
C PRO A 147 -8.15 1.56 -8.48
N LYS A 148 -7.01 1.25 -7.83
CA LYS A 148 -6.05 0.25 -8.33
C LYS A 148 -6.75 -1.09 -8.58
N PRO A 149 -6.50 -1.77 -9.69
CA PRO A 149 -5.34 -1.69 -10.59
C PRO A 149 -5.42 -0.62 -11.68
N HIS A 150 -6.44 0.24 -11.71
CA HIS A 150 -6.48 1.35 -12.66
C HIS A 150 -5.36 2.36 -12.36
N PRO A 151 -4.66 2.95 -13.37
CA PRO A 151 -3.53 3.85 -13.13
C PRO A 151 -3.93 5.23 -12.59
N ALA A 152 -5.19 5.63 -12.67
CA ALA A 152 -5.65 6.98 -12.34
C ALA A 152 -5.20 7.48 -10.95
N PRO A 153 -5.24 6.69 -9.85
CA PRO A 153 -4.75 7.17 -8.55
C PRO A 153 -3.26 7.50 -8.54
N LEU A 154 -2.44 6.72 -9.25
CA LEU A 154 -1.00 6.93 -9.33
C LEU A 154 -0.66 8.15 -10.19
N LEU A 155 -1.36 8.33 -11.30
CA LEU A 155 -1.22 9.52 -12.16
C LEU A 155 -1.63 10.79 -11.42
N GLU A 156 -2.67 10.74 -10.60
CA GLU A 156 -3.09 11.85 -9.74
C GLU A 156 -2.03 12.15 -8.67
N ALA A 157 -1.41 11.12 -8.07
CA ALA A 157 -0.32 11.31 -7.12
C ALA A 157 0.89 12.00 -7.76
N ALA A 158 1.34 11.57 -8.94
CA ALA A 158 2.42 12.21 -9.69
C ALA A 158 2.07 13.68 -10.00
N ARG A 159 0.83 13.94 -10.46
CA ARG A 159 0.34 15.31 -10.72
C ARG A 159 0.37 16.19 -9.46
N ARG A 160 -0.05 15.68 -8.29
CA ARG A 160 0.00 16.43 -7.02
C ARG A 160 1.43 16.73 -6.58
N LEU A 161 2.37 15.85 -6.87
CA LEU A 161 3.79 16.07 -6.62
C LEU A 161 4.46 16.93 -7.70
N ASN A 162 3.74 17.30 -8.75
CA ASN A 162 4.25 18.05 -9.91
C ASN A 162 5.42 17.33 -10.60
N LEU A 163 5.26 16.00 -10.81
CA LEU A 163 6.24 15.11 -11.43
C LEU A 163 5.62 14.37 -12.63
N ALA A 164 6.47 13.95 -13.56
CA ALA A 164 6.07 13.02 -14.58
C ALA A 164 5.97 11.59 -13.99
N PRO A 165 5.05 10.72 -14.47
CA PRO A 165 4.90 9.37 -13.95
C PRO A 165 6.20 8.55 -14.00
N GLU A 166 6.99 8.68 -15.05
CA GLU A 166 8.27 8.01 -15.23
C GLU A 166 9.36 8.43 -14.22
N ASP A 167 9.19 9.57 -13.56
CA ASP A 167 10.03 10.05 -12.46
C ASP A 167 9.62 9.43 -11.11
N CYS A 168 8.54 8.68 -11.06
CA CYS A 168 8.01 8.07 -9.85
C CYS A 168 8.20 6.55 -9.86
N TRP A 169 8.54 5.97 -8.70
CA TRP A 169 8.43 4.53 -8.48
C TRP A 169 7.21 4.24 -7.62
N TYR A 170 6.59 3.09 -7.84
CA TYR A 170 5.46 2.65 -7.04
C TYR A 170 5.76 1.34 -6.30
N VAL A 171 5.51 1.32 -4.99
CA VAL A 171 5.82 0.21 -4.09
C VAL A 171 4.51 -0.32 -3.49
N GLY A 172 4.30 -1.63 -3.55
CA GLY A 172 3.11 -2.26 -2.97
C GLY A 172 3.26 -3.76 -2.73
N ASP A 173 2.35 -4.31 -1.92
CA ASP A 173 2.32 -5.72 -1.50
C ASP A 173 1.18 -6.53 -2.14
N ASP A 174 0.55 -5.99 -3.17
CA ASP A 174 -0.55 -6.66 -3.88
C ASP A 174 -0.34 -6.59 -5.41
N LEU A 175 -0.79 -7.62 -6.14
CA LEU A 175 -0.69 -7.65 -7.61
C LEU A 175 -1.31 -6.40 -8.27
N ARG A 176 -2.39 -5.85 -7.70
CA ARG A 176 -3.04 -4.63 -8.19
C ARG A 176 -2.12 -3.41 -8.17
N ASP A 177 -1.14 -3.37 -7.26
CA ASP A 177 -0.15 -2.31 -7.16
C ASP A 177 0.79 -2.33 -8.36
N ILE A 178 1.29 -3.52 -8.67
CA ILE A 178 2.20 -3.72 -9.79
C ILE A 178 1.49 -3.45 -11.12
N GLN A 179 0.23 -3.90 -11.25
CA GLN A 179 -0.58 -3.62 -12.43
C GLN A 179 -0.84 -2.12 -12.60
N ALA A 180 -1.21 -1.41 -11.52
CA ALA A 180 -1.46 0.03 -11.55
C ALA A 180 -0.17 0.82 -11.87
N GLY A 181 0.96 0.47 -11.24
CA GLY A 181 2.26 1.10 -11.46
C GLY A 181 2.71 0.98 -12.91
N ARG A 182 2.66 -0.22 -13.46
CA ARG A 182 2.99 -0.47 -14.89
C ARG A 182 2.07 0.27 -15.84
N ALA A 183 0.75 0.26 -15.57
CA ALA A 183 -0.22 0.99 -16.39
C ALA A 183 -0.04 2.52 -16.31
N ALA A 184 0.51 3.04 -15.21
CA ALA A 184 0.86 4.44 -15.06
C ALA A 184 2.22 4.82 -15.68
N GLY A 185 3.00 3.85 -16.18
CA GLY A 185 4.35 4.09 -16.69
C GLY A 185 5.41 4.30 -15.60
N MET A 186 5.10 3.89 -14.35
CA MET A 186 6.01 3.95 -13.23
C MET A 186 6.83 2.65 -13.12
N ARG A 187 8.01 2.74 -12.56
CA ARG A 187 8.76 1.56 -12.12
C ARG A 187 8.09 0.98 -10.89
N THR A 188 8.03 -0.35 -10.83
CA THR A 188 7.28 -1.08 -9.81
C THR A 188 8.20 -1.87 -8.89
N VAL A 189 7.89 -1.83 -7.59
CA VAL A 189 8.57 -2.61 -6.56
C VAL A 189 7.52 -3.41 -5.79
N ALA A 190 7.62 -4.73 -5.86
CA ALA A 190 6.86 -5.62 -4.98
C ALA A 190 7.57 -5.72 -3.62
N CYS A 191 6.85 -5.53 -2.53
CA CYS A 191 7.38 -5.68 -1.19
C CYS A 191 6.93 -7.00 -0.55
N ALA A 192 7.88 -7.88 -0.25
CA ALA A 192 7.59 -9.20 0.30
C ALA A 192 7.37 -9.20 1.83
N TRP A 193 7.59 -8.07 2.51
CA TRP A 193 7.29 -7.95 3.95
C TRP A 193 5.80 -7.75 4.26
N GLY A 194 4.96 -7.54 3.21
CA GLY A 194 3.54 -7.24 3.33
C GLY A 194 2.64 -8.44 3.54
N TYR A 195 1.40 -8.34 3.09
CA TYR A 195 0.41 -9.42 3.16
C TYR A 195 0.49 -10.36 1.96
N CYS A 196 0.91 -9.85 0.81
CA CYS A 196 1.22 -10.55 -0.44
C CYS A 196 0.05 -11.29 -1.10
N GLY A 197 -1.10 -11.41 -0.44
CA GLY A 197 -2.29 -12.04 -1.02
C GLY A 197 -2.08 -13.52 -1.45
N PRO A 198 -2.96 -14.04 -2.32
CA PRO A 198 -2.92 -15.46 -2.70
C PRO A 198 -1.94 -15.80 -3.84
N VAL A 199 -1.43 -14.79 -4.56
CA VAL A 199 -0.44 -14.97 -5.64
C VAL A 199 0.90 -14.52 -5.13
N GLU A 200 1.91 -15.38 -5.25
CA GLU A 200 3.26 -15.08 -4.75
C GLU A 200 3.90 -13.89 -5.52
N PRO A 201 4.57 -12.95 -4.81
CA PRO A 201 5.10 -11.71 -5.39
C PRO A 201 6.06 -11.90 -6.57
N GLN A 202 6.81 -13.01 -6.61
CA GLN A 202 7.71 -13.34 -7.72
C GLN A 202 6.98 -13.54 -9.06
N HIS A 203 5.68 -13.78 -9.04
CA HIS A 203 4.85 -13.97 -10.24
C HIS A 203 4.15 -12.69 -10.71
N TRP A 204 4.35 -11.54 -10.04
CA TRP A 204 3.68 -10.29 -10.40
C TRP A 204 4.35 -9.53 -11.55
N ASN A 205 5.56 -9.95 -11.95
CA ASN A 205 6.39 -9.27 -12.95
C ASN A 205 6.71 -7.81 -12.55
N ALA A 206 6.94 -7.55 -11.26
CA ALA A 206 7.46 -6.27 -10.79
C ALA A 206 8.90 -6.06 -11.30
N ASP A 207 9.32 -4.81 -11.44
CA ASP A 207 10.71 -4.51 -11.83
C ASP A 207 11.70 -4.93 -10.73
N HIS A 208 11.27 -4.86 -9.46
CA HIS A 208 12.04 -5.33 -8.30
C HIS A 208 11.11 -6.07 -7.33
N LEU A 209 11.66 -7.05 -6.63
CA LEU A 209 11.07 -7.73 -5.48
C LEU A 209 12.04 -7.56 -4.31
N LEU A 210 11.57 -6.98 -3.20
CA LEU A 210 12.40 -6.65 -2.04
C LEU A 210 11.78 -7.19 -0.76
N ASP A 211 12.63 -7.72 0.11
CA ASP A 211 12.20 -8.38 1.36
C ASP A 211 12.10 -7.43 2.54
N THR A 212 12.69 -6.23 2.46
CA THR A 212 12.72 -5.28 3.59
C THR A 212 12.65 -3.82 3.11
N PRO A 213 12.13 -2.89 3.94
CA PRO A 213 12.19 -1.47 3.67
C PRO A 213 13.63 -0.94 3.52
N GLN A 214 14.57 -1.50 4.27
CA GLN A 214 15.98 -1.15 4.18
C GLN A 214 16.56 -1.45 2.78
N ALA A 215 16.20 -2.60 2.18
CA ALA A 215 16.64 -2.96 0.84
C ALA A 215 16.14 -1.98 -0.22
N LEU A 216 14.93 -1.42 -0.04
CA LEU A 216 14.40 -0.36 -0.91
C LEU A 216 15.26 0.91 -0.81
N LEU A 217 15.58 1.36 0.41
CA LEU A 217 16.42 2.54 0.61
C LEU A 217 17.81 2.37 -0.01
N GLU A 218 18.42 1.20 0.13
CA GLU A 218 19.72 0.87 -0.45
C GLU A 218 19.70 0.89 -1.99
N LEU A 219 18.68 0.27 -2.58
CA LEU A 219 18.47 0.28 -4.04
C LEU A 219 18.34 1.71 -4.55
N VAL A 220 17.42 2.49 -3.97
CA VAL A 220 17.15 3.88 -4.39
C VAL A 220 18.39 4.75 -4.20
N SER A 221 19.09 4.64 -3.06
CA SER A 221 20.32 5.38 -2.80
C SER A 221 21.41 5.09 -3.84
N THR A 222 21.55 3.83 -4.24
CA THR A 222 22.51 3.42 -5.27
C THR A 222 22.18 4.05 -6.62
N VAL A 223 20.93 4.02 -7.01
CA VAL A 223 20.47 4.58 -8.30
C VAL A 223 20.63 6.11 -8.34
N VAL A 224 20.25 6.79 -7.25
CA VAL A 224 20.38 8.26 -7.12
C VAL A 224 21.84 8.69 -7.19
N LYS A 225 22.73 8.06 -6.42
CA LYS A 225 24.17 8.37 -6.45
C LYS A 225 24.81 8.14 -7.82
N ALA A 226 24.41 7.05 -8.49
CA ALA A 226 24.90 6.78 -9.85
C ALA A 226 24.43 7.82 -10.87
N ALA A 227 23.21 8.34 -10.74
CA ALA A 227 22.68 9.41 -11.59
C ALA A 227 23.43 10.73 -11.34
N GLN A 228 23.65 11.11 -10.07
CA GLN A 228 24.39 12.31 -9.70
C GLN A 228 25.85 12.28 -10.21
N ALA A 229 26.53 11.13 -10.10
CA ALA A 229 27.88 10.98 -10.61
C ALA A 229 27.98 11.19 -12.14
N ARG A 230 26.97 10.74 -12.89
CA ARG A 230 26.92 10.97 -14.35
C ARG A 230 26.69 12.42 -14.71
N GLN A 231 25.84 13.14 -13.96
CA GLN A 231 25.59 14.57 -14.18
C GLN A 231 26.85 15.43 -13.91
N LEU A 232 27.70 15.01 -12.98
CA LEU A 232 28.95 15.70 -12.68
C LEU A 232 30.06 15.40 -13.69
N ALA A 233 29.93 14.31 -14.47
CA ALA A 233 30.92 13.88 -15.46
C ALA A 233 30.58 14.35 -16.91
N ALA A 234 29.40 14.94 -17.12
CA ALA A 234 28.91 15.46 -18.41
C ALA A 234 29.11 16.97 -18.53
#